data_aa3cc6de8408a832d529814ba471455b
#
_entry.id   aa3cc6de8408a832d529814ba471455b
#
_cell.length_a   1.000
_cell.length_b   1.000
_cell.length_c   1.000
_cell.angle_alpha   90.00
_cell.angle_beta   90.00
_cell.angle_gamma   90.00
#
_symmetry.space_group_name_H-M   'P 1'
#
loop_
_entity.id
_entity.type
_entity.pdbx_description
1 polymer ?
#
loop_
_entity_poly.entity_id
_entity_poly.type
_entity_poly.pdbx_seq_one_letter_code
_entity_poly.pdbx_strand_id
1 'polypeptide(L)'
;MDKLGKMIRITDLRSVWPHEANDFTKWLAQEENLTLLGDAIDIELELEERESSVGSFNVDIFAKEVGTNRRVIIENQLEDTNHDHLGKLITYASGKGAEVIVWVVKRARDEHRQAIEWLNQHTDNNIGFFLLDIELWQIGDSAKAPRFNIVERPNDWSKTMKTIEGLSDTDLLKLEFWTGFNEAMSDNNDFTRNFHARKAMPQHWYDLSIGSSAYHVALTINTQKQSIGADIYINDDKDLFERFKTHKDEISTMLNSEVEWREAKKACRIFITTNINPKKRDCWPKAYNWFLEKAIIYKEIASKFGE
;
A
#
# COMPACT_ATOMS: atom_id res chain seq x y z
N MET A 1 4.11 10.19 39.26
CA MET A 1 3.47 10.69 38.03
C MET A 1 4.59 10.87 37.01
N ASP A 2 4.52 10.18 35.89
CA ASP A 2 5.48 10.37 34.83
C ASP A 2 5.36 11.78 34.26
N LYS A 3 6.50 12.43 34.04
CA LYS A 3 6.57 13.80 33.55
C LYS A 3 6.29 13.80 32.05
N LEU A 4 5.11 14.24 31.61
CA LEU A 4 4.77 14.35 30.22
C LEU A 4 5.58 15.44 29.52
N GLY A 5 6.15 15.14 28.35
CA GLY A 5 6.84 16.09 27.49
C GLY A 5 5.84 16.93 26.66
N LYS A 6 6.29 18.12 26.25
CA LYS A 6 5.54 18.99 25.34
C LYS A 6 6.13 18.84 23.95
N MET A 7 5.30 18.53 22.96
CA MET A 7 5.67 18.53 21.54
C MET A 7 5.86 19.97 21.06
N ILE A 8 6.97 20.21 20.37
CA ILE A 8 7.31 21.50 19.74
C ILE A 8 7.47 21.25 18.25
N ARG A 9 6.75 22.03 17.43
CA ARG A 9 6.89 21.97 15.98
C ARG A 9 8.12 22.75 15.54
N ILE A 10 8.98 22.12 14.75
CA ILE A 10 10.13 22.72 14.09
C ILE A 10 9.67 23.31 12.75
N THR A 11 9.69 24.63 12.62
CA THR A 11 9.19 25.32 11.43
C THR A 11 10.23 25.46 10.33
N ASP A 12 11.51 25.42 10.69
CA ASP A 12 12.62 25.45 9.74
C ASP A 12 13.00 24.04 9.31
N LEU A 13 12.37 23.56 8.24
CA LEU A 13 12.63 22.24 7.65
C LEU A 13 14.05 22.16 7.07
N ARG A 14 14.59 23.29 6.59
CA ARG A 14 15.93 23.35 5.99
C ARG A 14 17.05 23.17 7.02
N SER A 15 16.75 23.27 8.30
CA SER A 15 17.68 22.88 9.39
C SER A 15 17.94 21.35 9.44
N VAL A 16 17.11 20.54 8.76
CA VAL A 16 17.27 19.07 8.64
C VAL A 16 17.56 18.68 7.20
N TRP A 17 16.86 19.28 6.25
CA TRP A 17 17.02 19.05 4.81
C TRP A 17 17.41 20.37 4.11
N PRO A 18 18.70 20.73 4.05
CA PRO A 18 19.13 21.97 3.42
C PRO A 18 18.72 22.07 1.95
N HIS A 19 18.79 20.95 1.22
CA HIS A 19 18.46 20.88 -0.21
C HIS A 19 17.31 19.89 -0.45
N GLU A 20 16.33 20.29 -1.24
CA GLU A 20 15.15 19.52 -1.59
C GLU A 20 15.52 18.21 -2.29
N ALA A 21 16.12 18.28 -3.48
CA ALA A 21 16.47 17.08 -4.26
C ALA A 21 17.59 16.24 -3.61
N ASN A 22 18.59 16.88 -3.00
CA ASN A 22 19.77 16.19 -2.49
C ASN A 22 19.61 15.61 -1.08
N ASP A 23 18.72 16.21 -0.27
CA ASP A 23 18.51 15.78 1.11
C ASP A 23 17.10 15.22 1.32
N PHE A 24 16.06 16.02 1.05
CA PHE A 24 14.69 15.62 1.34
C PHE A 24 14.18 14.49 0.45
N THR A 25 14.34 14.63 -0.89
CA THR A 25 13.94 13.58 -1.84
C THR A 25 14.70 12.27 -1.58
N LYS A 26 15.99 12.34 -1.27
CA LYS A 26 16.78 11.15 -0.91
C LYS A 26 16.33 10.51 0.39
N TRP A 27 16.02 11.33 1.39
CA TRP A 27 15.48 10.85 2.66
C TRP A 27 14.11 10.19 2.46
N LEU A 28 13.20 10.85 1.73
CA LEU A 28 11.85 10.35 1.48
C LEU A 28 11.85 9.04 0.70
N ALA A 29 12.80 8.87 -0.22
CA ALA A 29 12.93 7.66 -1.04
C ALA A 29 13.55 6.46 -0.31
N GLN A 30 14.00 6.61 0.94
CA GLN A 30 14.41 5.47 1.76
C GLN A 30 13.17 4.66 2.16
N GLU A 31 13.30 3.34 2.19
CA GLU A 31 12.20 2.41 2.43
C GLU A 31 11.39 2.75 3.68
N GLU A 32 12.07 3.00 4.81
CA GLU A 32 11.44 3.37 6.09
C GLU A 32 10.62 4.67 6.02
N ASN A 33 11.08 5.66 5.26
CA ASN A 33 10.42 6.96 5.13
C ASN A 33 9.31 6.92 4.08
N LEU A 34 9.50 6.15 3.01
CA LEU A 34 8.47 5.89 2.02
C LEU A 34 7.31 5.10 2.64
N THR A 35 7.62 4.15 3.53
CA THR A 35 6.63 3.43 4.34
C THR A 35 5.87 4.40 5.26
N LEU A 36 6.56 5.33 5.93
CA LEU A 36 5.91 6.34 6.77
C LEU A 36 4.94 7.23 5.97
N LEU A 37 5.28 7.58 4.73
CA LEU A 37 4.36 8.28 3.81
C LEU A 37 3.20 7.38 3.41
N GLY A 38 3.49 6.12 3.07
CA GLY A 38 2.51 5.11 2.70
C GLY A 38 1.47 4.89 3.80
N ASP A 39 1.92 4.76 5.05
CA ASP A 39 1.05 4.64 6.23
C ASP A 39 0.13 5.86 6.40
N ALA A 40 0.64 7.06 6.09
CA ALA A 40 -0.16 8.28 6.20
C ALA A 40 -1.29 8.34 5.16
N ILE A 41 -1.08 7.82 3.94
CA ILE A 41 -2.06 7.83 2.84
C ILE A 41 -2.83 6.50 2.68
N ASP A 42 -2.54 5.52 3.54
CA ASP A 42 -3.13 4.17 3.50
C ASP A 42 -2.86 3.44 2.17
N ILE A 43 -1.62 3.56 1.66
CA ILE A 43 -1.14 2.92 0.42
C ILE A 43 0.27 2.40 0.67
N GLU A 44 0.50 1.10 0.51
CA GLU A 44 1.85 0.55 0.59
C GLU A 44 2.63 0.88 -0.69
N LEU A 45 3.78 1.55 -0.53
CA LEU A 45 4.58 2.10 -1.61
C LEU A 45 5.89 1.33 -1.78
N GLU A 46 6.20 0.99 -3.02
CA GLU A 46 7.50 0.45 -3.42
C GLU A 46 8.18 1.41 -4.37
N LEU A 47 9.41 1.81 -4.06
CA LEU A 47 10.21 2.71 -4.90
C LEU A 47 10.58 2.01 -6.21
N GLU A 48 10.31 2.66 -7.35
CA GLU A 48 10.82 2.23 -8.65
C GLU A 48 12.01 3.08 -9.09
N GLU A 49 11.89 4.40 -9.03
CA GLU A 49 12.94 5.30 -9.54
C GLU A 49 12.88 6.67 -8.85
N ARG A 50 14.04 7.28 -8.60
CA ARG A 50 14.15 8.71 -8.22
C ARG A 50 14.55 9.53 -9.43
N GLU A 51 14.10 10.79 -9.47
CA GLU A 51 14.40 11.72 -10.60
C GLU A 51 14.02 11.07 -11.95
N SER A 52 12.85 10.44 -12.00
CA SER A 52 12.40 9.66 -13.16
C SER A 52 11.96 10.58 -14.30
N SER A 53 12.51 10.35 -15.49
CA SER A 53 12.32 11.25 -16.63
C SER A 53 10.90 11.24 -17.19
N VAL A 54 10.38 12.45 -17.46
CA VAL A 54 9.13 12.71 -18.20
C VAL A 54 9.43 13.77 -19.27
N GLY A 55 9.71 13.34 -20.48
CA GLY A 55 10.17 14.24 -21.54
C GLY A 55 11.48 14.93 -21.17
N SER A 56 11.47 16.25 -21.04
CA SER A 56 12.62 17.07 -20.61
C SER A 56 12.64 17.38 -19.11
N PHE A 57 11.73 16.80 -18.34
CA PHE A 57 11.57 17.01 -16.90
C PHE A 57 11.73 15.71 -16.13
N ASN A 58 11.92 15.80 -14.82
CA ASN A 58 12.01 14.65 -13.94
C ASN A 58 11.00 14.78 -12.80
N VAL A 59 10.33 13.67 -12.47
CA VAL A 59 9.52 13.52 -11.27
C VAL A 59 10.43 13.13 -10.11
N ASP A 60 10.24 13.72 -8.93
CA ASP A 60 11.12 13.50 -7.78
C ASP A 60 11.20 12.03 -7.39
N ILE A 61 10.05 11.37 -7.21
CA ILE A 61 9.95 9.93 -6.88
C ILE A 61 8.86 9.29 -7.73
N PHE A 62 9.23 8.22 -8.43
CA PHE A 62 8.33 7.31 -9.09
C PHE A 62 8.27 6.00 -8.30
N ALA A 63 7.07 5.60 -7.91
CA ALA A 63 6.82 4.42 -7.11
C ALA A 63 5.62 3.64 -7.68
N LYS A 64 5.37 2.48 -7.12
CA LYS A 64 4.17 1.70 -7.36
C LYS A 64 3.49 1.35 -6.05
N GLU A 65 2.17 1.17 -6.09
CA GLU A 65 1.42 0.58 -5.00
C GLU A 65 1.59 -0.92 -5.00
N VAL A 66 2.01 -1.48 -3.87
CA VAL A 66 2.16 -2.93 -3.70
C VAL A 66 0.79 -3.61 -3.81
N GLY A 67 0.72 -4.70 -4.56
CA GLY A 67 -0.50 -5.51 -4.73
C GLY A 67 -1.43 -5.06 -5.86
N THR A 68 -1.51 -3.78 -6.19
CA THR A 68 -2.33 -3.29 -7.31
C THR A 68 -1.50 -2.92 -8.54
N ASN A 69 -0.19 -2.68 -8.35
CA ASN A 69 0.73 -2.13 -9.34
C ASN A 69 0.29 -0.78 -9.92
N ARG A 70 -0.56 -0.01 -9.22
CA ARG A 70 -0.89 1.36 -9.63
C ARG A 70 0.37 2.21 -9.58
N ARG A 71 0.55 3.03 -10.60
CA ARG A 71 1.68 3.94 -10.70
C ARG A 71 1.47 5.13 -9.78
N VAL A 72 2.50 5.43 -9.00
CA VAL A 72 2.50 6.51 -8.02
C VAL A 72 3.59 7.51 -8.39
N ILE A 73 3.23 8.79 -8.45
CA ILE A 73 4.22 9.87 -8.49
C ILE A 73 4.16 10.66 -7.21
N ILE A 74 5.33 11.06 -6.72
CA ILE A 74 5.49 11.91 -5.54
C ILE A 74 6.32 13.10 -5.95
N GLU A 75 5.73 14.29 -5.89
CA GLU A 75 6.40 15.57 -5.97
C GLU A 75 6.53 16.14 -4.57
N ASN A 76 7.70 16.69 -4.29
CA ASN A 76 7.98 17.26 -2.98
C ASN A 76 8.57 18.64 -3.08
N GLN A 77 8.22 19.54 -2.14
CA GLN A 77 8.81 20.86 -2.02
C GLN A 77 8.87 21.30 -0.55
N LEU A 78 10.01 21.85 -0.14
CA LEU A 78 10.22 22.38 1.21
C LEU A 78 9.76 23.82 1.35
N GLU A 79 8.80 24.24 0.54
CA GLU A 79 8.16 25.55 0.52
C GLU A 79 6.65 25.41 0.55
N ASP A 80 5.95 26.56 0.60
CA ASP A 80 4.50 26.58 0.44
C ASP A 80 4.12 26.19 -0.99
N THR A 81 2.95 25.56 -1.17
CA THR A 81 2.43 25.21 -2.49
C THR A 81 2.46 26.39 -3.47
N ASN A 82 2.76 26.11 -4.74
CA ASN A 82 2.76 27.09 -5.83
C ASN A 82 2.20 26.51 -7.14
N HIS A 83 1.90 27.37 -8.11
CA HIS A 83 1.32 26.97 -9.39
C HIS A 83 2.25 26.15 -10.27
N ASP A 84 3.57 26.41 -10.18
CA ASP A 84 4.56 25.68 -10.98
C ASP A 84 4.58 24.19 -10.62
N HIS A 85 4.59 23.86 -9.31
CA HIS A 85 4.54 22.48 -8.86
C HIS A 85 3.18 21.82 -9.13
N LEU A 86 2.07 22.55 -9.04
CA LEU A 86 0.77 22.04 -9.44
C LEU A 86 0.75 21.66 -10.94
N GLY A 87 1.32 22.51 -11.78
CA GLY A 87 1.47 22.25 -13.22
C GLY A 87 2.35 21.04 -13.52
N LYS A 88 3.51 20.92 -12.83
CA LYS A 88 4.40 19.76 -12.91
C LYS A 88 3.65 18.47 -12.52
N LEU A 89 2.96 18.49 -11.39
CA LEU A 89 2.22 17.35 -10.85
C LEU A 89 1.25 16.77 -11.88
N ILE A 90 0.45 17.62 -12.54
CA ILE A 90 -0.49 17.22 -13.58
C ILE A 90 0.25 16.69 -14.82
N THR A 91 1.32 17.37 -15.24
CA THR A 91 2.11 16.98 -16.40
C THR A 91 2.77 15.62 -16.20
N TYR A 92 3.34 15.39 -15.02
CA TYR A 92 4.02 14.14 -14.71
C TYR A 92 3.04 12.98 -14.52
N ALA A 93 1.89 13.24 -13.88
CA ALA A 93 0.82 12.26 -13.77
C ALA A 93 0.40 11.76 -15.15
N SER A 94 0.16 12.67 -16.08
CA SER A 94 -0.19 12.33 -17.47
C SER A 94 0.95 11.60 -18.19
N GLY A 95 2.19 12.05 -18.07
CA GLY A 95 3.36 11.47 -18.76
C GLY A 95 3.73 10.08 -18.28
N LYS A 96 3.56 9.77 -17.00
CA LYS A 96 3.80 8.45 -16.40
C LYS A 96 2.56 7.56 -16.42
N GLY A 97 1.38 8.10 -16.75
CA GLY A 97 0.11 7.41 -16.59
C GLY A 97 -0.13 7.02 -15.13
N ALA A 98 0.20 7.95 -14.21
CA ALA A 98 0.07 7.73 -12.79
C ALA A 98 -1.40 7.76 -12.36
N GLU A 99 -1.75 6.87 -11.44
CA GLU A 99 -3.09 6.75 -10.87
C GLU A 99 -3.14 7.32 -9.46
N VAL A 100 -2.00 7.37 -8.77
CA VAL A 100 -1.86 7.99 -7.45
C VAL A 100 -0.85 9.13 -7.55
N ILE A 101 -1.28 10.32 -7.20
CA ILE A 101 -0.48 11.54 -7.29
C ILE A 101 -0.36 12.14 -5.89
N VAL A 102 0.87 12.23 -5.39
CA VAL A 102 1.17 12.69 -4.05
C VAL A 102 1.99 13.96 -4.10
N TRP A 103 1.51 15.01 -3.45
CA TRP A 103 2.21 16.28 -3.31
C TRP A 103 2.56 16.52 -1.84
N VAL A 104 3.85 16.45 -1.51
CA VAL A 104 4.37 16.69 -0.17
C VAL A 104 4.95 18.08 -0.09
N VAL A 105 4.47 18.92 0.82
CA VAL A 105 4.84 20.33 0.91
C VAL A 105 5.14 20.75 2.35
N LYS A 106 5.85 21.87 2.52
CA LYS A 106 6.02 22.50 3.84
C LYS A 106 4.69 23.01 4.39
N ARG A 107 3.88 23.63 3.54
CA ARG A 107 2.54 24.14 3.87
C ARG A 107 1.68 24.25 2.63
N ALA A 108 0.50 23.66 2.69
CA ALA A 108 -0.52 23.83 1.67
C ALA A 108 -1.23 25.18 1.83
N ARG A 109 -1.44 25.88 0.71
CA ARG A 109 -2.31 27.06 0.65
C ARG A 109 -3.73 26.62 0.31
N ASP A 110 -4.73 27.35 0.78
CA ASP A 110 -6.14 27.00 0.59
C ASP A 110 -6.54 26.92 -0.89
N GLU A 111 -5.99 27.79 -1.75
CA GLU A 111 -6.28 27.80 -3.18
C GLU A 111 -5.81 26.49 -3.86
N HIS A 112 -4.66 25.98 -3.45
CA HIS A 112 -4.14 24.72 -3.99
C HIS A 112 -4.84 23.51 -3.39
N ARG A 113 -5.22 23.56 -2.10
CA ARG A 113 -6.07 22.53 -1.50
C ARG A 113 -7.39 22.40 -2.28
N GLN A 114 -8.07 23.53 -2.56
CA GLN A 114 -9.29 23.54 -3.37
C GLN A 114 -9.06 23.03 -4.80
N ALA A 115 -7.91 23.35 -5.41
CA ALA A 115 -7.55 22.81 -6.72
C ALA A 115 -7.39 21.29 -6.72
N ILE A 116 -6.74 20.73 -5.69
CA ILE A 116 -6.59 19.28 -5.51
C ILE A 116 -7.95 18.62 -5.23
N GLU A 117 -8.80 19.23 -4.40
CA GLU A 117 -10.17 18.77 -4.17
C GLU A 117 -10.96 18.73 -5.49
N TRP A 118 -10.88 19.80 -6.30
CA TRP A 118 -11.53 19.86 -7.62
C TRP A 118 -11.00 18.77 -8.56
N LEU A 119 -9.70 18.54 -8.63
CA LEU A 119 -9.10 17.46 -9.42
C LEU A 119 -9.63 16.09 -8.96
N ASN A 120 -9.72 15.85 -7.65
CA ASN A 120 -10.28 14.62 -7.11
C ASN A 120 -11.75 14.39 -7.48
N GLN A 121 -12.51 15.47 -7.67
CA GLN A 121 -13.92 15.40 -8.07
C GLN A 121 -14.12 15.21 -9.58
N HIS A 122 -13.18 15.68 -10.42
CA HIS A 122 -13.37 15.81 -11.87
C HIS A 122 -12.43 14.93 -12.71
N THR A 123 -11.53 14.19 -12.06
CA THR A 123 -10.70 13.18 -12.76
C THR A 123 -11.36 11.80 -12.68
N ASP A 124 -10.82 10.85 -13.47
CA ASP A 124 -11.28 9.47 -13.48
C ASP A 124 -11.21 8.87 -12.06
N ASN A 125 -12.11 7.92 -11.77
CA ASN A 125 -12.21 7.25 -10.47
C ASN A 125 -10.92 6.54 -10.05
N ASN A 126 -10.11 6.13 -11.01
CA ASN A 126 -8.83 5.48 -10.76
C ASN A 126 -7.71 6.46 -10.37
N ILE A 127 -7.92 7.78 -10.61
CA ILE A 127 -6.92 8.81 -10.34
C ILE A 127 -7.19 9.46 -8.99
N GLY A 128 -6.18 9.49 -8.12
CA GLY A 128 -6.29 10.09 -6.80
C GLY A 128 -5.14 11.05 -6.50
N PHE A 129 -5.49 12.26 -6.08
CA PHE A 129 -4.55 13.31 -5.69
C PHE A 129 -4.52 13.46 -4.16
N PHE A 130 -3.33 13.37 -3.59
CA PHE A 130 -3.06 13.62 -2.18
C PHE A 130 -2.22 14.88 -2.03
N LEU A 131 -2.57 15.72 -1.07
CA LEU A 131 -1.79 16.87 -0.65
C LEU A 131 -1.48 16.74 0.83
N LEU A 132 -0.18 16.76 1.17
CA LEU A 132 0.29 16.57 2.55
C LEU A 132 1.28 17.65 2.95
N ASP A 133 1.16 18.10 4.20
CA ASP A 133 2.23 18.88 4.83
C ASP A 133 3.23 17.92 5.47
N ILE A 134 4.53 18.16 5.25
CA ILE A 134 5.59 17.54 6.06
C ILE A 134 5.85 18.40 7.29
N GLU A 135 5.73 17.78 8.45
CA GLU A 135 5.96 18.42 9.75
C GLU A 135 7.14 17.77 10.47
N LEU A 136 7.89 18.57 11.21
CA LEU A 136 8.90 18.08 12.15
C LEU A 136 8.50 18.43 13.57
N TRP A 137 8.56 17.44 14.46
CA TRP A 137 8.22 17.58 15.87
C TRP A 137 9.38 17.12 16.76
N GLN A 138 9.48 17.71 17.94
CA GLN A 138 10.48 17.37 18.95
C GLN A 138 9.91 17.49 20.37
N ILE A 139 10.35 16.62 21.26
CA ILE A 139 10.04 16.69 22.71
C ILE A 139 11.35 16.88 23.46
N GLY A 140 11.55 18.07 24.08
CA GLY A 140 12.82 18.40 24.72
C GLY A 140 13.99 18.29 23.73
N ASP A 141 15.03 17.56 24.12
CA ASP A 141 16.24 17.32 23.31
C ASP A 141 16.21 15.99 22.56
N SER A 142 15.03 15.40 22.32
CA SER A 142 14.90 14.17 21.54
C SER A 142 15.32 14.37 20.08
N ALA A 143 15.50 13.26 19.33
CA ALA A 143 15.56 13.33 17.88
C ALA A 143 14.31 13.99 17.31
N LYS A 144 14.45 14.66 16.16
CA LYS A 144 13.33 15.26 15.44
C LYS A 144 12.51 14.15 14.77
N ALA A 145 11.19 14.19 14.94
CA ALA A 145 10.26 13.21 14.40
C ALA A 145 9.50 13.80 13.21
N PRO A 146 9.63 13.23 12.00
CA PRO A 146 8.85 13.62 10.84
C PRO A 146 7.41 13.09 10.98
N ARG A 147 6.45 13.85 10.41
CA ARG A 147 5.05 13.48 10.34
C ARG A 147 4.46 14.01 9.05
N PHE A 148 3.74 13.16 8.34
CA PHE A 148 2.91 13.56 7.20
C PHE A 148 1.50 13.87 7.69
N ASN A 149 1.04 15.10 7.41
CA ASN A 149 -0.31 15.54 7.73
C ASN A 149 -1.12 15.71 6.45
N ILE A 150 -2.18 14.92 6.29
CA ILE A 150 -3.05 14.99 5.11
C ILE A 150 -3.84 16.29 5.17
N VAL A 151 -3.69 17.13 4.13
CA VAL A 151 -4.45 18.36 3.91
C VAL A 151 -5.63 18.11 2.98
N GLU A 152 -5.40 17.30 1.92
CA GLU A 152 -6.46 16.90 0.98
C GLU A 152 -6.18 15.48 0.48
N ARG A 153 -7.23 14.71 0.27
CA ARG A 153 -7.17 13.34 -0.23
C ARG A 153 -8.37 13.01 -1.11
N PRO A 154 -8.29 11.96 -1.96
CA PRO A 154 -9.43 11.51 -2.75
C PRO A 154 -10.64 11.22 -1.86
N ASN A 155 -11.81 11.67 -2.29
CA ASN A 155 -13.06 11.35 -1.61
C ASN A 155 -13.45 9.89 -1.93
N ASP A 156 -13.09 8.99 -1.04
CA ASP A 156 -13.32 7.55 -1.18
C ASP A 156 -14.79 7.18 -1.32
N TRP A 157 -15.66 7.93 -0.66
CA TRP A 157 -17.11 7.66 -0.74
C TRP A 157 -17.66 7.97 -2.14
N SER A 158 -17.35 9.14 -2.71
CA SER A 158 -17.79 9.51 -4.07
C SER A 158 -17.20 8.59 -5.13
N LYS A 159 -15.93 8.18 -4.98
CA LYS A 159 -15.27 7.24 -5.90
C LYS A 159 -15.84 5.82 -5.75
N THR A 160 -16.12 5.38 -4.54
CA THR A 160 -16.76 4.08 -4.28
C THR A 160 -18.16 4.02 -4.90
N MET A 161 -18.97 5.09 -4.79
CA MET A 161 -20.31 5.14 -5.38
C MET A 161 -20.26 5.12 -6.91
N LYS A 162 -19.38 5.90 -7.55
CA LYS A 162 -19.19 5.87 -9.01
C LYS A 162 -18.62 4.53 -9.51
N THR A 163 -17.76 3.88 -8.72
CA THR A 163 -17.23 2.55 -9.02
C THR A 163 -18.33 1.49 -8.91
N ILE A 164 -19.24 1.59 -7.95
CA ILE A 164 -20.36 0.67 -7.76
C ILE A 164 -21.34 0.72 -8.95
N GLU A 165 -21.60 1.88 -9.51
CA GLU A 165 -22.51 2.05 -10.68
C GLU A 165 -22.00 1.34 -11.95
N GLY A 166 -20.70 1.06 -12.06
CA GLY A 166 -20.09 0.37 -13.21
C GLY A 166 -19.64 -1.08 -12.93
N LEU A 167 -19.78 -1.58 -11.69
CA LEU A 167 -19.35 -2.93 -11.32
C LEU A 167 -20.36 -3.99 -11.76
N SER A 168 -19.83 -5.13 -12.24
CA SER A 168 -20.64 -6.35 -12.43
C SER A 168 -21.07 -6.93 -11.07
N ASP A 169 -22.13 -7.76 -11.07
CA ASP A 169 -22.56 -8.50 -9.87
C ASP A 169 -21.41 -9.30 -9.22
N THR A 170 -20.48 -9.80 -10.05
CA THR A 170 -19.31 -10.53 -9.56
C THR A 170 -18.30 -9.60 -8.88
N ASP A 171 -18.14 -8.38 -9.36
CA ASP A 171 -17.22 -7.41 -8.75
C ASP A 171 -17.80 -6.83 -7.46
N LEU A 172 -19.11 -6.59 -7.43
CA LEU A 172 -19.82 -6.22 -6.21
C LEU A 172 -19.68 -7.30 -5.12
N LEU A 173 -19.83 -8.55 -5.50
CA LEU A 173 -19.66 -9.69 -4.58
C LEU A 173 -18.22 -9.77 -4.03
N LYS A 174 -17.21 -9.53 -4.86
CA LYS A 174 -15.81 -9.52 -4.41
C LYS A 174 -15.54 -8.35 -3.45
N LEU A 175 -16.03 -7.15 -3.77
CA LEU A 175 -15.91 -5.98 -2.91
C LEU A 175 -16.57 -6.22 -1.54
N GLU A 176 -17.79 -6.75 -1.54
CA GLU A 176 -18.52 -7.10 -0.31
C GLU A 176 -17.77 -8.17 0.50
N PHE A 177 -17.22 -9.18 -0.17
CA PHE A 177 -16.43 -10.24 0.46
C PHE A 177 -15.20 -9.67 1.19
N TRP A 178 -14.40 -8.83 0.55
CA TRP A 178 -13.20 -8.25 1.15
C TRP A 178 -13.52 -7.18 2.20
N THR A 179 -14.65 -6.48 2.08
CA THR A 179 -15.15 -5.58 3.14
C THR A 179 -15.46 -6.36 4.41
N GLY A 180 -16.20 -7.46 4.31
CA GLY A 180 -16.47 -8.32 5.45
C GLY A 180 -15.22 -9.02 6.01
N PHE A 181 -14.21 -9.29 5.17
CA PHE A 181 -12.94 -9.79 5.64
C PHE A 181 -12.19 -8.74 6.48
N ASN A 182 -12.20 -7.45 6.08
CA ASN A 182 -11.61 -6.37 6.86
C ASN A 182 -12.27 -6.23 8.25
N GLU A 183 -13.59 -6.40 8.33
CA GLU A 183 -14.31 -6.41 9.60
C GLU A 183 -13.84 -7.58 10.48
N ALA A 184 -13.78 -8.80 9.90
CA ALA A 184 -13.29 -9.98 10.61
C ALA A 184 -11.81 -9.86 11.06
N MET A 185 -10.97 -9.18 10.28
CA MET A 185 -9.59 -8.86 10.68
C MET A 185 -9.56 -7.94 11.90
N SER A 186 -10.37 -6.87 11.88
CA SER A 186 -10.39 -5.85 12.94
C SER A 186 -10.82 -6.44 14.28
N ASP A 187 -11.66 -7.45 14.25
CA ASP A 187 -12.13 -8.16 15.45
C ASP A 187 -11.11 -9.17 16.00
N ASN A 188 -10.01 -9.44 15.27
CA ASN A 188 -8.99 -10.41 15.65
C ASN A 188 -7.70 -9.72 16.12
N ASN A 189 -7.51 -9.63 17.44
CA ASN A 189 -6.36 -8.96 18.05
C ASN A 189 -4.99 -9.59 17.69
N ASP A 190 -4.93 -10.89 17.46
CA ASP A 190 -3.67 -11.56 17.09
C ASP A 190 -3.33 -11.26 15.63
N PHE A 191 -4.34 -11.13 14.79
CA PHE A 191 -4.14 -10.77 13.39
C PHE A 191 -3.73 -9.30 13.21
N THR A 192 -4.37 -8.36 13.90
CA THR A 192 -4.06 -6.93 13.82
C THR A 192 -2.67 -6.56 14.34
N ARG A 193 -2.06 -7.42 15.17
CA ARG A 193 -0.64 -7.27 15.57
C ARG A 193 0.34 -7.66 14.46
N ASN A 194 -0.10 -8.45 13.51
CA ASN A 194 0.75 -9.03 12.45
C ASN A 194 0.52 -8.40 11.08
N PHE A 195 -0.69 -7.88 10.84
CA PHE A 195 -1.11 -7.37 9.54
C PHE A 195 -1.97 -6.12 9.68
N HIS A 196 -1.90 -5.28 8.67
CA HIS A 196 -2.77 -4.11 8.53
C HIS A 196 -3.86 -4.39 7.49
N ALA A 197 -5.09 -3.95 7.78
CA ALA A 197 -6.18 -4.03 6.81
C ALA A 197 -5.89 -3.13 5.61
N ARG A 198 -6.15 -3.61 4.41
CA ARG A 198 -6.11 -2.83 3.18
C ARG A 198 -7.51 -2.43 2.76
N LYS A 199 -7.62 -1.41 1.92
CA LYS A 199 -8.89 -1.06 1.30
C LYS A 199 -9.45 -2.25 0.52
N ALA A 200 -10.69 -2.62 0.79
CA ALA A 200 -11.37 -3.65 0.01
C ALA A 200 -11.60 -3.17 -1.43
N MET A 201 -11.22 -3.99 -2.40
CA MET A 201 -11.33 -3.72 -3.83
C MET A 201 -12.10 -4.85 -4.54
N PRO A 202 -12.76 -4.61 -5.69
CA PRO A 202 -13.54 -5.61 -6.42
C PRO A 202 -12.67 -6.62 -7.21
N GLN A 203 -11.53 -7.01 -6.64
CA GLN A 203 -10.55 -7.91 -7.25
C GLN A 203 -10.63 -9.31 -6.64
N HIS A 204 -9.99 -10.29 -7.26
CA HIS A 204 -10.02 -11.68 -6.79
C HIS A 204 -8.89 -12.03 -5.82
N TRP A 205 -8.04 -11.08 -5.45
CA TRP A 205 -6.93 -11.24 -4.50
C TRP A 205 -6.95 -10.15 -3.42
N TYR A 206 -6.28 -10.42 -2.32
CA TYR A 206 -6.03 -9.51 -1.21
C TYR A 206 -4.64 -9.80 -0.66
N ASP A 207 -3.73 -8.85 -0.80
CA ASP A 207 -2.33 -9.03 -0.43
C ASP A 207 -2.07 -8.50 0.98
N LEU A 208 -1.21 -9.20 1.72
CA LEU A 208 -0.81 -8.88 3.08
C LEU A 208 0.71 -8.76 3.12
N SER A 209 1.22 -7.61 3.52
CA SER A 209 2.64 -7.39 3.69
C SER A 209 3.18 -8.19 4.88
N ILE A 210 4.37 -8.75 4.73
CA ILE A 210 5.07 -9.51 5.77
C ILE A 210 6.51 -9.05 5.98
N GLY A 211 6.76 -7.76 5.66
CA GLY A 211 8.05 -7.11 5.93
C GLY A 211 9.13 -7.35 4.89
N SER A 212 8.77 -7.81 3.68
CA SER A 212 9.69 -8.01 2.57
C SER A 212 9.13 -7.43 1.28
N SER A 213 9.97 -6.84 0.44
CA SER A 213 9.63 -6.44 -0.93
C SER A 213 9.74 -7.58 -1.94
N ALA A 214 10.48 -8.65 -1.60
CA ALA A 214 10.68 -9.81 -2.48
C ALA A 214 9.45 -10.74 -2.50
N TYR A 215 8.64 -10.75 -1.45
CA TYR A 215 7.48 -11.62 -1.33
C TYR A 215 6.41 -11.07 -0.37
N HIS A 216 5.18 -11.51 -0.55
CA HIS A 216 4.04 -11.18 0.32
C HIS A 216 3.09 -12.37 0.42
N VAL A 217 2.15 -12.32 1.37
CA VAL A 217 1.05 -13.29 1.43
C VAL A 217 -0.10 -12.79 0.55
N ALA A 218 -0.55 -13.59 -0.41
CA ALA A 218 -1.71 -13.30 -1.23
C ALA A 218 -2.87 -14.24 -0.86
N LEU A 219 -4.04 -13.65 -0.55
CA LEU A 219 -5.28 -14.37 -0.34
C LEU A 219 -6.11 -14.26 -1.62
N THR A 220 -6.75 -15.32 -2.06
CA THR A 220 -7.48 -15.34 -3.33
C THR A 220 -8.86 -15.96 -3.22
N ILE A 221 -9.81 -15.41 -3.98
CA ILE A 221 -11.13 -16.00 -4.18
C ILE A 221 -11.33 -16.38 -5.65
N ASN A 222 -11.86 -17.55 -5.90
CA ASN A 222 -12.18 -18.00 -7.24
C ASN A 222 -13.67 -18.30 -7.36
N THR A 223 -14.41 -17.37 -7.96
CA THR A 223 -15.86 -17.49 -8.13
C THR A 223 -16.27 -18.53 -9.18
N GLN A 224 -15.38 -18.88 -10.13
CA GLN A 224 -15.63 -19.90 -11.15
C GLN A 224 -15.41 -21.30 -10.58
N LYS A 225 -14.26 -21.53 -9.93
CA LYS A 225 -13.93 -22.81 -9.28
C LYS A 225 -14.58 -22.99 -7.92
N GLN A 226 -15.29 -21.97 -7.42
CA GLN A 226 -15.96 -21.97 -6.10
C GLN A 226 -15.01 -22.35 -4.94
N SER A 227 -13.79 -21.79 -4.97
CA SER A 227 -12.72 -22.08 -4.01
C SER A 227 -12.06 -20.80 -3.54
N ILE A 228 -11.36 -20.89 -2.42
CA ILE A 228 -10.45 -19.84 -1.94
C ILE A 228 -9.03 -20.39 -1.87
N GLY A 229 -8.03 -19.51 -1.86
CA GLY A 229 -6.63 -19.90 -1.78
C GLY A 229 -5.78 -18.88 -1.03
N ALA A 230 -4.63 -19.33 -0.57
CA ALA A 230 -3.62 -18.48 0.04
C ALA A 230 -2.24 -18.93 -0.44
N ASP A 231 -1.31 -18.00 -0.56
CA ASP A 231 0.07 -18.31 -0.96
C ASP A 231 1.09 -17.29 -0.45
N ILE A 232 2.36 -17.68 -0.50
CA ILE A 232 3.47 -16.73 -0.59
C ILE A 232 3.67 -16.46 -2.08
N TYR A 233 3.48 -15.20 -2.46
CA TYR A 233 3.77 -14.71 -3.80
C TYR A 233 5.18 -14.12 -3.81
N ILE A 234 6.06 -14.65 -4.65
CA ILE A 234 7.47 -14.28 -4.76
C ILE A 234 7.68 -13.57 -6.08
N ASN A 235 8.13 -12.30 -6.02
CA ASN A 235 8.41 -11.48 -7.21
C ASN A 235 9.77 -11.86 -7.80
N ASP A 236 9.79 -12.39 -9.02
CA ASP A 236 10.97 -12.63 -9.90
C ASP A 236 12.27 -13.07 -9.19
N ASP A 237 12.15 -13.77 -8.05
CA ASP A 237 13.26 -14.30 -7.25
C ASP A 237 13.17 -15.84 -7.19
N LYS A 238 13.83 -16.48 -8.17
CA LYS A 238 13.85 -17.95 -8.27
C LYS A 238 14.74 -18.59 -7.24
N ASP A 239 15.79 -17.93 -6.82
CA ASP A 239 16.73 -18.45 -5.82
C ASP A 239 16.03 -18.52 -4.46
N LEU A 240 15.24 -17.50 -4.11
CA LEU A 240 14.39 -17.50 -2.94
C LEU A 240 13.33 -18.61 -3.02
N PHE A 241 12.68 -18.79 -4.18
CA PHE A 241 11.70 -19.87 -4.36
C PHE A 241 12.32 -21.26 -4.17
N GLU A 242 13.50 -21.54 -4.75
CA GLU A 242 14.21 -22.80 -4.55
C GLU A 242 14.64 -22.99 -3.09
N ARG A 243 14.99 -21.92 -2.38
CA ARG A 243 15.28 -21.97 -0.93
C ARG A 243 14.07 -22.45 -0.14
N PHE A 244 12.88 -21.86 -0.37
CA PHE A 244 11.64 -22.37 0.25
C PHE A 244 11.38 -23.84 -0.09
N LYS A 245 11.66 -24.24 -1.32
CA LYS A 245 11.41 -25.60 -1.83
C LYS A 245 12.29 -26.66 -1.17
N THR A 246 13.47 -26.29 -0.63
CA THR A 246 14.29 -27.21 0.18
C THR A 246 13.60 -27.63 1.47
N HIS A 247 12.60 -26.86 1.94
CA HIS A 247 11.82 -27.08 3.16
C HIS A 247 10.38 -27.53 2.90
N LYS A 248 10.08 -28.07 1.71
CA LYS A 248 8.70 -28.37 1.25
C LYS A 248 7.91 -29.25 2.21
N ASP A 249 8.52 -30.26 2.81
CA ASP A 249 7.84 -31.22 3.67
C ASP A 249 7.46 -30.56 5.03
N GLU A 250 8.33 -29.70 5.55
CA GLU A 250 8.07 -28.92 6.76
C GLU A 250 6.99 -27.86 6.51
N ILE A 251 7.04 -27.15 5.39
CA ILE A 251 6.04 -26.17 4.98
C ILE A 251 4.67 -26.83 4.81
N SER A 252 4.60 -27.99 4.14
CA SER A 252 3.34 -28.74 4.00
C SER A 252 2.78 -29.16 5.36
N THR A 253 3.66 -29.55 6.28
CA THR A 253 3.27 -29.92 7.66
C THR A 253 2.72 -28.72 8.42
N MET A 254 3.40 -27.56 8.36
CA MET A 254 2.94 -26.32 9.00
C MET A 254 1.57 -25.87 8.46
N LEU A 255 1.38 -25.91 7.14
CA LEU A 255 0.12 -25.52 6.49
C LEU A 255 -1.00 -26.54 6.69
N ASN A 256 -0.67 -27.77 7.09
CA ASN A 256 -1.61 -28.91 7.16
C ASN A 256 -2.45 -29.03 5.89
N SER A 257 -1.81 -28.93 4.73
CA SER A 257 -2.45 -28.89 3.41
C SER A 257 -1.49 -29.38 2.34
N GLU A 258 -2.04 -29.90 1.24
CA GLU A 258 -1.28 -30.16 0.04
C GLU A 258 -0.86 -28.84 -0.60
N VAL A 259 0.47 -28.64 -0.76
CA VAL A 259 1.06 -27.39 -1.27
C VAL A 259 1.36 -27.54 -2.76
N GLU A 260 0.82 -26.64 -3.55
CA GLU A 260 1.15 -26.50 -4.97
C GLU A 260 2.30 -25.50 -5.15
N TRP A 261 3.40 -25.95 -5.73
CA TRP A 261 4.58 -25.15 -6.04
C TRP A 261 4.50 -24.69 -7.49
N ARG A 262 4.18 -23.41 -7.70
CA ARG A 262 4.03 -22.83 -9.04
C ARG A 262 5.22 -21.97 -9.38
N GLU A 263 5.88 -22.31 -10.48
CA GLU A 263 6.96 -21.50 -11.03
C GLU A 263 6.51 -20.89 -12.36
N ALA A 264 6.59 -19.57 -12.49
CA ALA A 264 6.31 -18.85 -13.71
C ALA A 264 7.47 -17.92 -14.07
N LYS A 265 7.39 -17.27 -15.24
CA LYS A 265 8.48 -16.42 -15.76
C LYS A 265 8.82 -15.23 -14.85
N LYS A 266 7.80 -14.62 -14.23
CA LYS A 266 7.91 -13.37 -13.44
C LYS A 266 7.50 -13.51 -11.98
N ALA A 267 6.98 -14.65 -11.57
CA ALA A 267 6.54 -14.87 -10.21
C ALA A 267 6.50 -16.36 -9.88
N CYS A 268 6.81 -16.68 -8.63
CA CYS A 268 6.65 -18.02 -8.07
C CYS A 268 5.64 -17.99 -6.93
N ARG A 269 4.94 -19.10 -6.69
CA ARG A 269 3.91 -19.15 -5.64
C ARG A 269 3.98 -20.47 -4.87
N ILE A 270 3.87 -20.38 -3.56
CA ILE A 270 3.73 -21.52 -2.63
C ILE A 270 2.27 -21.51 -2.19
N PHE A 271 1.44 -22.25 -2.90
CA PHE A 271 0.00 -22.05 -2.96
C PHE A 271 -0.79 -23.21 -2.35
N ILE A 272 -1.82 -22.88 -1.58
CA ILE A 272 -2.82 -23.85 -1.08
C ILE A 272 -4.22 -23.37 -1.44
N THR A 273 -5.15 -24.32 -1.57
CA THR A 273 -6.58 -24.03 -1.83
C THR A 273 -7.48 -24.84 -0.92
N THR A 274 -8.71 -24.35 -0.74
CA THR A 274 -9.79 -25.09 -0.11
C THR A 274 -11.13 -24.83 -0.79
N ASN A 275 -12.01 -25.81 -0.75
CA ASN A 275 -13.33 -25.77 -1.40
C ASN A 275 -14.35 -25.01 -0.53
N ILE A 276 -14.16 -23.71 -0.40
CA ILE A 276 -15.12 -22.79 0.20
C ILE A 276 -15.65 -21.87 -0.90
N ASN A 277 -16.96 -21.91 -1.14
CA ASN A 277 -17.55 -21.15 -2.24
C ASN A 277 -17.75 -19.68 -1.86
N PRO A 278 -16.98 -18.72 -2.45
CA PRO A 278 -17.10 -17.30 -2.14
C PRO A 278 -18.42 -16.67 -2.62
N LYS A 279 -19.18 -17.33 -3.51
CA LYS A 279 -20.51 -16.87 -3.92
C LYS A 279 -21.58 -17.08 -2.85
N LYS A 280 -21.34 -17.95 -1.85
CA LYS A 280 -22.27 -18.24 -0.77
C LYS A 280 -21.90 -17.45 0.47
N ARG A 281 -22.69 -16.43 0.80
CA ARG A 281 -22.45 -15.57 1.97
C ARG A 281 -22.38 -16.32 3.28
N ASP A 282 -23.18 -17.38 3.42
CA ASP A 282 -23.16 -18.28 4.59
C ASP A 282 -21.80 -18.98 4.82
N CYS A 283 -20.97 -19.06 3.77
CA CYS A 283 -19.63 -19.64 3.84
C CYS A 283 -18.54 -18.61 4.22
N TRP A 284 -18.84 -17.32 4.21
CA TRP A 284 -17.85 -16.25 4.42
C TRP A 284 -17.18 -16.29 5.80
N PRO A 285 -17.88 -16.48 6.91
CA PRO A 285 -17.21 -16.60 8.21
C PRO A 285 -16.19 -17.75 8.26
N LYS A 286 -16.48 -18.87 7.59
CA LYS A 286 -15.54 -19.99 7.46
C LYS A 286 -14.35 -19.62 6.58
N ALA A 287 -14.59 -18.87 5.50
CA ALA A 287 -13.53 -18.40 4.60
C ALA A 287 -12.58 -17.42 5.34
N TYR A 288 -13.15 -16.47 6.09
CA TYR A 288 -12.37 -15.48 6.84
C TYR A 288 -11.50 -16.15 7.90
N ASN A 289 -12.05 -17.06 8.71
CA ASN A 289 -11.28 -17.80 9.70
C ASN A 289 -10.14 -18.60 9.06
N TRP A 290 -10.36 -19.20 7.90
CA TRP A 290 -9.34 -19.93 7.17
C TRP A 290 -8.23 -18.98 6.67
N PHE A 291 -8.59 -17.80 6.15
CA PHE A 291 -7.62 -16.78 5.73
C PHE A 291 -6.78 -16.25 6.90
N LEU A 292 -7.43 -15.91 8.02
CA LEU A 292 -6.75 -15.43 9.22
C LEU A 292 -5.73 -16.47 9.74
N GLU A 293 -6.12 -17.75 9.80
CA GLU A 293 -5.23 -18.85 10.19
C GLU A 293 -4.06 -19.01 9.22
N LYS A 294 -4.35 -19.11 7.91
CA LYS A 294 -3.30 -19.43 6.93
C LYS A 294 -2.34 -18.27 6.70
N ALA A 295 -2.79 -17.02 6.79
CA ALA A 295 -1.92 -15.86 6.67
C ALA A 295 -0.89 -15.81 7.81
N ILE A 296 -1.27 -16.09 9.05
CA ILE A 296 -0.34 -16.17 10.19
C ILE A 296 0.70 -17.27 9.95
N ILE A 297 0.26 -18.46 9.54
CA ILE A 297 1.19 -19.58 9.26
C ILE A 297 2.15 -19.21 8.12
N TYR A 298 1.68 -18.58 7.06
CA TYR A 298 2.55 -18.13 5.96
C TYR A 298 3.56 -17.07 6.40
N LYS A 299 3.18 -16.16 7.31
CA LYS A 299 4.13 -15.21 7.90
C LYS A 299 5.21 -15.93 8.72
N GLU A 300 4.86 -16.95 9.50
CA GLU A 300 5.82 -17.77 10.24
C GLU A 300 6.76 -18.53 9.28
N ILE A 301 6.23 -19.10 8.20
CA ILE A 301 7.02 -19.78 7.16
C ILE A 301 8.00 -18.79 6.52
N ALA A 302 7.53 -17.60 6.16
CA ALA A 302 8.34 -16.56 5.56
C ALA A 302 9.48 -16.10 6.50
N SER A 303 9.17 -15.89 7.77
CA SER A 303 10.17 -15.53 8.79
C SER A 303 11.20 -16.63 9.02
N LYS A 304 10.81 -17.90 8.90
CA LYS A 304 11.68 -19.04 9.18
C LYS A 304 12.59 -19.42 8.01
N PHE A 305 12.13 -19.28 6.77
CA PHE A 305 12.78 -19.80 5.58
C PHE A 305 13.07 -18.74 4.50
N GLY A 306 12.58 -17.51 4.66
CA GLY A 306 12.70 -16.44 3.68
C GLY A 306 13.97 -15.57 3.81
N GLU A 307 14.73 -15.68 4.94
CA GLU A 307 15.97 -14.93 5.16
C GLU A 307 17.21 -15.56 4.50
#